data_dcc5eeca2af963f33b15c050c225ba8b
#
_entry.id   dcc5eeca2af963f33b15c050c225ba8b
#
_cell.length_a   1.000
_cell.length_b   1.000
_cell.length_c   1.000
_cell.angle_alpha   90.00
_cell.angle_beta   90.00
_cell.angle_gamma   90.00
#
_symmetry.space_group_name_H-M   'P 1'
#
loop_
_entity.id
_entity.type
_entity.pdbx_description
1 polymer ?
#
loop_
_entity_poly.entity_id
_entity_poly.type
_entity_poly.pdbx_seq_one_letter_code
_entity_poly.pdbx_strand_id
1 'polypeptide(L)'
;MRCLVQGERGVRRWQIRNKVEREQALTAVKGFFSGMNKARDLKKTAEIKEMFLVYLPYWRVHAFVAGWLFGRVKAGEDSTKPIEVEVMEEMLWNDAAADVSEFGVHRISANLADLEPFDSELLHAEGMVFEPVESRDEALREAQSHFLYEARKKKRLAEKFSEKIHYLRQQLSVVYFPLWVARYEYRGRNYQVVVDGTNSKVLYGKAPGNIFYRAIMLIVGMALGNFLIVNGTIIGGLIFGNSSDSDGVWLLALPLVIGVGIVAAGYARFRHGEEVETIQASAKKAALADDSGGSGLLSGGLELVKGISGVDVEDLSKLAGLK
;
A
#
# COMPACT_ATOMS: atom_id res chain seq x y z
N MET A 1 -39.71 -11.39 15.74
CA MET A 1 -38.67 -11.01 16.74
C MET A 1 -37.73 -12.20 16.87
N ARG A 2 -36.82 -12.40 15.90
CA ARG A 2 -35.83 -13.49 15.94
C ARG A 2 -34.58 -12.96 16.60
N CYS A 3 -34.21 -13.56 17.71
CA CYS A 3 -32.98 -13.29 18.43
C CYS A 3 -31.78 -13.34 17.51
N LEU A 4 -31.04 -12.28 17.52
CA LEU A 4 -29.64 -12.21 17.14
C LEU A 4 -28.84 -13.28 17.90
N VAL A 5 -28.71 -14.44 17.32
CA VAL A 5 -27.97 -15.52 17.90
C VAL A 5 -26.55 -15.49 17.34
N GLN A 6 -25.64 -15.30 18.25
CA GLN A 6 -24.27 -15.78 18.24
C GLN A 6 -23.30 -15.17 17.21
N GLY A 7 -23.10 -13.88 17.30
CA GLY A 7 -21.76 -13.31 17.24
C GLY A 7 -21.41 -12.85 18.65
N GLU A 8 -20.15 -12.71 18.98
CA GLU A 8 -19.68 -12.24 20.29
C GLU A 8 -20.60 -11.15 20.86
N ARG A 9 -21.10 -11.32 22.06
CA ARG A 9 -22.10 -10.43 22.67
C ARG A 9 -21.66 -8.97 22.58
N GLY A 10 -22.38 -8.16 21.82
CA GLY A 10 -22.17 -6.71 21.73
C GLY A 10 -21.53 -6.19 20.45
N VAL A 11 -21.22 -7.03 19.48
CA VAL A 11 -20.72 -6.57 18.17
C VAL A 11 -21.89 -6.40 17.20
N ARG A 12 -22.03 -5.20 16.64
CA ARG A 12 -23.02 -4.92 15.59
C ARG A 12 -22.54 -5.48 14.28
N ARG A 13 -23.44 -6.15 13.54
CA ARG A 13 -23.17 -6.66 12.19
C ARG A 13 -23.92 -5.83 11.18
N TRP A 14 -23.20 -5.44 10.13
CA TRP A 14 -23.71 -4.67 8.99
C TRP A 14 -23.35 -5.38 7.71
N GLN A 15 -24.07 -5.07 6.65
CA GLN A 15 -23.77 -5.52 5.31
C GLN A 15 -23.82 -4.36 4.32
N ILE A 16 -23.13 -4.52 3.21
CA ILE A 16 -23.23 -3.66 2.04
C ILE A 16 -23.77 -4.51 0.90
N ARG A 17 -24.82 -4.04 0.25
CA ARG A 17 -25.40 -4.75 -0.89
C ARG A 17 -24.46 -4.78 -2.08
N ASN A 18 -24.48 -5.90 -2.78
CA ASN A 18 -23.90 -5.98 -4.11
C ASN A 18 -24.73 -5.11 -5.09
N LYS A 19 -24.08 -4.16 -5.73
CA LYS A 19 -24.66 -3.26 -6.75
C LYS A 19 -24.18 -3.59 -8.15
N VAL A 20 -23.23 -4.51 -8.27
CA VAL A 20 -22.55 -4.85 -9.52
C VAL A 20 -23.02 -6.20 -10.02
N GLU A 21 -23.62 -6.22 -11.19
CA GLU A 21 -23.99 -7.47 -11.85
C GLU A 21 -22.78 -8.24 -12.35
N ARG A 22 -22.94 -9.55 -12.50
CA ARG A 22 -21.86 -10.44 -12.96
C ARG A 22 -21.24 -9.98 -14.28
N GLU A 23 -22.05 -9.47 -15.22
CA GLU A 23 -21.57 -9.00 -16.52
C GLU A 23 -20.72 -7.75 -16.43
N GLN A 24 -21.07 -6.84 -15.53
CA GLN A 24 -20.32 -5.62 -15.26
C GLN A 24 -18.96 -5.97 -14.62
N ALA A 25 -18.95 -6.87 -13.64
CA ALA A 25 -17.73 -7.37 -13.03
C ALA A 25 -16.86 -8.11 -14.05
N LEU A 26 -17.45 -8.91 -14.94
CA LEU A 26 -16.74 -9.57 -16.04
C LEU A 26 -16.06 -8.56 -16.99
N THR A 27 -16.76 -7.45 -17.28
CA THR A 27 -16.22 -6.36 -18.10
C THR A 27 -15.03 -5.70 -17.42
N ALA A 28 -15.10 -5.47 -16.11
CA ALA A 28 -13.98 -4.94 -15.31
C ALA A 28 -12.77 -5.89 -15.32
N VAL A 29 -12.99 -7.21 -15.19
CA VAL A 29 -11.93 -8.23 -15.31
C VAL A 29 -11.29 -8.22 -16.69
N LYS A 30 -12.08 -8.15 -17.77
CA LYS A 30 -11.56 -8.06 -19.15
C LYS A 30 -10.78 -6.75 -19.37
N GLY A 31 -11.22 -5.65 -18.75
CA GLY A 31 -10.51 -4.39 -18.71
C GLY A 31 -9.15 -4.49 -18.00
N PHE A 32 -9.12 -5.25 -16.90
CA PHE A 32 -7.89 -5.50 -16.15
C PHE A 32 -6.82 -6.22 -16.98
N PHE A 33 -7.20 -7.10 -17.93
CA PHE A 33 -6.24 -7.80 -18.80
C PHE A 33 -5.46 -6.86 -19.74
N SER A 34 -5.88 -5.62 -19.86
CA SER A 34 -5.19 -4.61 -20.67
C SER A 34 -4.15 -3.88 -19.83
N GLY A 35 -2.92 -3.72 -20.36
CA GLY A 35 -1.84 -2.98 -19.68
C GLY A 35 -0.48 -3.27 -20.32
N MET A 36 0.41 -2.25 -20.36
CA MET A 36 1.74 -2.40 -20.96
C MET A 36 2.65 -3.37 -20.20
N ASN A 37 2.47 -3.47 -18.91
CA ASN A 37 3.24 -4.36 -18.01
C ASN A 37 2.73 -5.80 -17.97
N LYS A 38 1.54 -6.08 -18.55
CA LYS A 38 0.92 -7.41 -18.61
C LYS A 38 1.18 -8.06 -19.95
N ALA A 39 1.09 -9.39 -20.01
CA ALA A 39 1.28 -10.14 -21.25
C ALA A 39 0.36 -9.63 -22.36
N ARG A 40 0.92 -9.39 -23.55
CA ARG A 40 0.22 -8.75 -24.69
C ARG A 40 -0.96 -9.57 -25.20
N ASP A 41 -0.86 -10.88 -25.11
CA ASP A 41 -1.85 -11.84 -25.54
C ASP A 41 -2.85 -12.23 -24.43
N LEU A 42 -2.69 -11.70 -23.22
CA LEU A 42 -3.51 -12.03 -22.05
C LEU A 42 -5.01 -11.89 -22.36
N LYS A 43 -5.42 -10.79 -22.99
CA LYS A 43 -6.82 -10.54 -23.33
C LYS A 43 -7.41 -11.58 -24.30
N LYS A 44 -6.57 -12.24 -25.11
CA LYS A 44 -7.01 -13.21 -26.13
C LYS A 44 -6.92 -14.64 -25.61
N THR A 45 -5.96 -14.93 -24.71
CA THR A 45 -5.59 -16.26 -24.30
C THR A 45 -6.12 -16.62 -22.91
N ALA A 46 -6.41 -15.61 -22.07
CA ALA A 46 -6.94 -15.84 -20.74
C ALA A 46 -8.36 -16.43 -20.81
N GLU A 47 -8.56 -17.54 -20.12
CA GLU A 47 -9.85 -18.22 -20.00
C GLU A 47 -10.35 -18.11 -18.56
N ILE A 48 -11.49 -17.44 -18.37
CA ILE A 48 -12.11 -17.30 -17.05
C ILE A 48 -12.78 -18.64 -16.73
N LYS A 49 -12.26 -19.34 -15.71
CA LYS A 49 -12.75 -20.64 -15.27
C LYS A 49 -13.92 -20.49 -14.30
N GLU A 50 -13.77 -19.58 -13.34
CA GLU A 50 -14.74 -19.38 -12.28
C GLU A 50 -14.96 -17.90 -12.03
N MET A 51 -16.20 -17.58 -11.69
CA MET A 51 -16.57 -16.24 -11.24
C MET A 51 -17.73 -16.33 -10.27
N PHE A 52 -17.50 -15.87 -9.05
CA PHE A 52 -18.43 -15.98 -7.94
C PHE A 52 -18.38 -14.74 -7.03
N LEU A 53 -19.49 -14.49 -6.34
CA LEU A 53 -19.62 -13.41 -5.36
C LEU A 53 -19.28 -13.95 -3.99
N VAL A 54 -18.46 -13.21 -3.25
CA VAL A 54 -18.15 -13.48 -1.85
C VAL A 54 -18.45 -12.27 -0.99
N TYR A 55 -18.90 -12.52 0.23
CA TYR A 55 -19.06 -11.51 1.27
C TYR A 55 -17.99 -11.75 2.32
N LEU A 56 -16.98 -10.85 2.36
CA LEU A 56 -15.92 -10.91 3.35
C LEU A 56 -16.24 -10.03 4.54
N PRO A 57 -16.05 -10.52 5.78
CA PRO A 57 -16.21 -9.72 6.98
C PRO A 57 -15.01 -8.80 7.18
N TYR A 58 -15.29 -7.55 7.50
CA TYR A 58 -14.29 -6.55 7.87
C TYR A 58 -14.61 -5.98 9.24
N TRP A 59 -13.61 -5.93 10.10
CA TRP A 59 -13.69 -5.17 11.33
C TRP A 59 -13.73 -3.68 11.01
N ARG A 60 -14.58 -2.99 11.73
CA ARG A 60 -14.69 -1.54 11.67
C ARG A 60 -14.75 -0.99 13.09
N VAL A 61 -13.73 -0.21 13.44
CA VAL A 61 -13.64 0.48 14.72
C VAL A 61 -13.74 1.97 14.50
N HIS A 62 -14.70 2.58 15.17
CA HIS A 62 -14.86 4.03 15.23
C HIS A 62 -14.61 4.46 16.66
N ALA A 63 -13.74 5.46 16.87
CA ALA A 63 -13.41 5.97 18.18
C ALA A 63 -13.18 7.48 18.15
N PHE A 64 -13.51 8.16 19.21
CA PHE A 64 -13.06 9.50 19.48
C PHE A 64 -11.73 9.43 20.24
N VAL A 65 -10.66 9.89 19.60
CA VAL A 65 -9.29 9.84 20.13
C VAL A 65 -8.99 11.19 20.76
N ALA A 66 -8.71 11.20 22.07
CA ALA A 66 -8.44 12.40 22.82
C ALA A 66 -7.18 12.25 23.69
N GLY A 67 -6.30 13.26 23.68
CA GLY A 67 -5.12 13.23 24.53
C GLY A 67 -4.03 14.18 24.07
N TRP A 68 -2.82 13.91 24.56
CA TRP A 68 -1.65 14.76 24.31
C TRP A 68 -0.44 13.94 23.89
N LEU A 69 0.32 14.51 22.95
CA LEU A 69 1.62 14.03 22.54
C LEU A 69 2.67 15.06 22.94
N PHE A 70 3.66 14.64 23.70
CA PHE A 70 4.77 15.47 24.16
C PHE A 70 6.03 15.11 23.40
N GLY A 71 6.69 16.09 22.80
CA GLY A 71 7.89 15.84 22.01
C GLY A 71 8.62 17.12 21.66
N ARG A 72 9.52 17.01 20.67
CA ARG A 72 10.24 18.14 20.08
C ARG A 72 9.97 18.25 18.61
N VAL A 73 9.90 19.47 18.12
CA VAL A 73 9.89 19.79 16.68
C VAL A 73 11.18 20.51 16.30
N LYS A 74 11.65 20.32 15.08
CA LYS A 74 12.79 21.08 14.55
C LYS A 74 12.39 22.56 14.47
N ALA A 75 13.20 23.44 15.06
CA ALA A 75 12.99 24.89 15.10
C ALA A 75 14.05 25.67 14.32
N GLY A 76 15.02 24.99 13.69
CA GLY A 76 16.14 25.47 12.90
C GLY A 76 17.07 24.34 12.55
N GLU A 77 18.25 24.62 11.94
CA GLU A 77 19.19 23.58 11.48
C GLU A 77 19.68 22.69 12.62
N ASP A 78 19.96 23.26 13.83
CA ASP A 78 20.47 22.51 14.98
C ASP A 78 19.65 22.70 16.27
N SER A 79 18.47 23.33 16.19
CA SER A 79 17.65 23.59 17.38
C SER A 79 16.33 22.86 17.35
N THR A 80 15.93 22.30 18.50
CA THR A 80 14.63 21.69 18.70
C THR A 80 13.89 22.41 19.82
N LYS A 81 12.58 22.60 19.65
CA LYS A 81 11.72 23.17 20.70
C LYS A 81 10.79 22.10 21.25
N PRO A 82 10.61 22.02 22.59
CA PRO A 82 9.60 21.18 23.18
C PRO A 82 8.21 21.65 22.74
N ILE A 83 7.34 20.74 22.43
CA ILE A 83 5.96 20.99 22.03
C ILE A 83 5.01 20.01 22.70
N GLU A 84 3.87 20.52 23.09
CA GLU A 84 2.71 19.75 23.47
C GLU A 84 1.67 19.83 22.34
N VAL A 85 1.20 18.68 21.91
CA VAL A 85 0.25 18.59 20.82
C VAL A 85 -1.00 17.90 21.32
N GLU A 86 -2.11 18.61 21.28
CA GLU A 86 -3.42 18.06 21.56
C GLU A 86 -3.93 17.25 20.36
N VAL A 87 -4.52 16.10 20.66
CA VAL A 87 -5.23 15.25 19.72
C VAL A 87 -6.67 15.15 20.18
N MET A 88 -7.61 15.63 19.36
CA MET A 88 -9.05 15.53 19.59
C MET A 88 -9.75 15.32 18.25
N GLU A 89 -9.93 14.06 17.86
CA GLU A 89 -10.50 13.77 16.55
C GLU A 89 -11.22 12.41 16.53
N GLU A 90 -12.23 12.31 15.66
CA GLU A 90 -12.86 11.03 15.34
C GLU A 90 -11.98 10.28 14.35
N MET A 91 -11.66 9.04 14.69
CA MET A 91 -10.87 8.16 13.86
C MET A 91 -11.65 6.89 13.52
N LEU A 92 -11.44 6.44 12.29
CA LEU A 92 -12.03 5.22 11.76
C LEU A 92 -10.92 4.30 11.29
N TRP A 93 -11.00 3.05 11.68
CA TRP A 93 -10.14 1.97 11.22
C TRP A 93 -10.99 0.82 10.69
N ASN A 94 -10.52 0.19 9.63
CA ASN A 94 -11.08 -1.07 9.15
C ASN A 94 -9.96 -2.00 8.69
N ASP A 95 -10.15 -3.29 8.93
CA ASP A 95 -9.29 -4.35 8.42
C ASP A 95 -10.10 -5.63 8.23
N ALA A 96 -9.54 -6.59 7.48
CA ALA A 96 -10.20 -7.85 7.24
C ALA A 96 -10.34 -8.65 8.55
N ALA A 97 -11.54 -9.17 8.81
CA ALA A 97 -11.83 -10.00 9.97
C ALA A 97 -11.61 -11.51 9.72
N ALA A 98 -11.25 -11.87 8.49
CA ALA A 98 -10.96 -13.25 8.06
C ALA A 98 -9.63 -13.27 7.31
N ASP A 99 -9.08 -14.47 7.09
CA ASP A 99 -7.91 -14.61 6.23
C ASP A 99 -8.24 -14.21 4.80
N VAL A 100 -7.66 -13.12 4.36
CA VAL A 100 -7.83 -12.55 3.02
C VAL A 100 -6.58 -12.69 2.15
N SER A 101 -5.60 -13.50 2.57
CA SER A 101 -4.36 -13.72 1.84
C SER A 101 -4.62 -14.19 0.39
N GLU A 102 -5.66 -14.99 0.19
CA GLU A 102 -6.09 -15.43 -1.13
C GLU A 102 -6.71 -14.28 -1.95
N PHE A 103 -7.46 -13.38 -1.32
CA PHE A 103 -8.18 -12.30 -2.02
C PHE A 103 -7.35 -11.03 -2.19
N GLY A 104 -6.33 -10.81 -1.36
CA GLY A 104 -5.43 -9.67 -1.40
C GLY A 104 -6.08 -8.31 -1.06
N VAL A 105 -7.29 -8.32 -0.46
CA VAL A 105 -8.04 -7.12 -0.09
C VAL A 105 -8.14 -7.01 1.42
N HIS A 106 -7.13 -6.40 2.07
CA HIS A 106 -7.10 -6.22 3.51
C HIS A 106 -8.01 -5.10 3.98
N ARG A 107 -8.12 -4.02 3.25
CA ARG A 107 -8.90 -2.82 3.63
C ARG A 107 -9.88 -2.42 2.55
N ILE A 108 -11.05 -2.00 2.98
CA ILE A 108 -12.14 -1.55 2.11
C ILE A 108 -12.44 -0.07 2.32
N SER A 109 -12.99 0.55 1.29
CA SER A 109 -13.58 1.89 1.39
C SER A 109 -15.10 1.77 1.42
N ALA A 110 -15.64 1.59 2.63
CA ALA A 110 -17.08 1.49 2.84
C ALA A 110 -17.68 2.87 3.13
N ASN A 111 -18.72 3.24 2.37
CA ASN A 111 -19.51 4.44 2.66
C ASN A 111 -20.53 4.11 3.75
N LEU A 112 -20.64 4.98 4.75
CA LEU A 112 -21.63 4.87 5.84
C LEU A 112 -23.06 4.81 5.35
N ALA A 113 -23.37 5.51 4.27
CA ALA A 113 -24.71 5.57 3.69
C ALA A 113 -25.18 4.24 3.07
N ASP A 114 -24.24 3.35 2.76
CA ASP A 114 -24.53 2.07 2.12
C ASP A 114 -24.61 0.90 3.14
N LEU A 115 -24.51 1.18 4.44
CA LEU A 115 -24.60 0.17 5.49
C LEU A 115 -26.06 -0.19 5.77
N GLU A 116 -26.38 -1.46 5.62
CA GLU A 116 -27.66 -2.05 5.98
C GLU A 116 -27.50 -3.02 7.16
N PRO A 117 -28.55 -3.26 7.95
CA PRO A 117 -28.54 -4.32 8.93
C PRO A 117 -28.23 -5.68 8.30
N PHE A 118 -27.43 -6.50 8.97
CA PHE A 118 -27.02 -7.82 8.49
C PHE A 118 -28.22 -8.76 8.34
N ASP A 119 -28.40 -9.32 7.16
CA ASP A 119 -29.37 -10.35 6.82
C ASP A 119 -28.65 -11.59 6.27
N SER A 120 -28.54 -12.62 7.09
CA SER A 120 -27.82 -13.84 6.74
C SER A 120 -28.50 -14.61 5.60
N GLU A 121 -29.83 -14.62 5.53
CA GLU A 121 -30.56 -15.37 4.50
C GLU A 121 -30.34 -14.74 3.12
N LEU A 122 -30.37 -13.42 3.06
CA LEU A 122 -30.09 -12.67 1.82
C LEU A 122 -28.66 -12.91 1.32
N LEU A 123 -27.68 -12.74 2.19
CA LEU A 123 -26.27 -12.89 1.79
C LEU A 123 -25.94 -14.30 1.30
N HIS A 124 -26.43 -15.34 1.98
CA HIS A 124 -26.20 -16.72 1.56
C HIS A 124 -26.96 -17.09 0.27
N ALA A 125 -28.05 -16.41 -0.04
CA ALA A 125 -28.75 -16.58 -1.30
C ALA A 125 -28.01 -15.96 -2.49
N GLU A 126 -27.26 -14.87 -2.25
CA GLU A 126 -26.51 -14.16 -3.29
C GLU A 126 -25.12 -14.72 -3.54
N GLY A 127 -24.42 -15.17 -2.50
CA GLY A 127 -23.02 -15.58 -2.61
C GLY A 127 -22.47 -16.34 -1.42
N MET A 128 -21.16 -16.54 -1.44
CA MET A 128 -20.44 -17.21 -0.35
C MET A 128 -20.18 -16.21 0.76
N VAL A 129 -20.55 -16.54 1.98
CA VAL A 129 -20.35 -15.69 3.16
C VAL A 129 -19.27 -16.27 4.05
N PHE A 130 -18.24 -15.48 4.32
CA PHE A 130 -17.15 -15.84 5.23
C PHE A 130 -17.46 -15.36 6.64
N GLU A 131 -17.13 -16.17 7.64
CA GLU A 131 -17.26 -15.77 9.04
C GLU A 131 -15.96 -15.13 9.55
N PRO A 132 -16.05 -14.18 10.50
CA PRO A 132 -14.88 -13.59 11.14
C PRO A 132 -14.10 -14.65 11.93
N VAL A 133 -12.79 -14.67 11.73
CA VAL A 133 -11.84 -15.57 12.43
C VAL A 133 -11.06 -14.82 13.50
N GLU A 134 -10.75 -13.54 13.22
CA GLU A 134 -10.02 -12.68 14.14
C GLU A 134 -10.87 -12.28 15.35
N SER A 135 -10.25 -12.25 16.54
CA SER A 135 -10.94 -11.92 17.78
C SER A 135 -11.23 -10.41 17.89
N ARG A 136 -12.32 -10.09 18.60
CA ARG A 136 -12.70 -8.72 18.94
C ARG A 136 -11.57 -7.91 19.61
N ASP A 137 -10.89 -8.55 20.58
CA ASP A 137 -9.86 -7.87 21.38
C ASP A 137 -8.60 -7.61 20.58
N GLU A 138 -8.31 -8.45 19.58
CA GLU A 138 -7.23 -8.27 18.63
C GLU A 138 -7.51 -7.09 17.70
N ALA A 139 -8.67 -7.06 17.08
CA ALA A 139 -9.12 -5.95 16.23
C ALA A 139 -9.11 -4.60 16.96
N LEU A 140 -9.51 -4.56 18.25
CA LEU A 140 -9.45 -3.35 19.06
C LEU A 140 -8.02 -2.90 19.33
N ARG A 141 -7.08 -3.83 19.62
CA ARG A 141 -5.67 -3.50 19.84
C ARG A 141 -5.01 -2.97 18.55
N GLU A 142 -5.30 -3.58 17.42
CA GLU A 142 -4.79 -3.11 16.13
C GLU A 142 -5.34 -1.73 15.76
N ALA A 143 -6.64 -1.52 15.94
CA ALA A 143 -7.25 -0.21 15.73
C ALA A 143 -6.61 0.88 16.61
N GLN A 144 -6.38 0.60 17.91
CA GLN A 144 -5.73 1.54 18.82
C GLN A 144 -4.29 1.84 18.40
N SER A 145 -3.54 0.81 17.97
CA SER A 145 -2.18 0.98 17.45
C SER A 145 -2.16 1.86 16.20
N HIS A 146 -3.10 1.64 15.29
CA HIS A 146 -3.26 2.44 14.09
C HIS A 146 -3.66 3.90 14.41
N PHE A 147 -4.58 4.13 15.32
CA PHE A 147 -4.98 5.48 15.74
C PHE A 147 -3.80 6.25 16.34
N LEU A 148 -3.01 5.59 17.18
CA LEU A 148 -1.81 6.17 17.74
C LEU A 148 -0.78 6.52 16.67
N TYR A 149 -0.56 5.63 15.71
CA TYR A 149 0.34 5.87 14.58
C TYR A 149 -0.10 7.07 13.74
N GLU A 150 -1.39 7.16 13.38
CA GLU A 150 -1.91 8.29 12.61
C GLU A 150 -1.84 9.61 13.39
N ALA A 151 -2.11 9.60 14.70
CA ALA A 151 -1.95 10.77 15.56
C ALA A 151 -0.50 11.29 15.57
N ARG A 152 0.48 10.38 15.68
CA ARG A 152 1.92 10.71 15.64
C ARG A 152 2.35 11.26 14.28
N LYS A 153 1.89 10.66 13.19
CA LYS A 153 2.24 11.02 11.83
C LYS A 153 1.78 12.42 11.46
N LYS A 154 0.57 12.80 11.83
CA LYS A 154 0.01 14.13 11.55
C LYS A 154 0.84 15.28 12.16
N LYS A 155 1.53 15.03 13.26
CA LYS A 155 2.18 16.06 14.06
C LYS A 155 3.69 16.21 13.83
N ARG A 156 4.32 15.35 13.00
CA ARG A 156 5.73 15.41 12.57
C ARG A 156 6.72 15.73 13.71
N LEU A 157 6.57 15.05 14.86
CA LEU A 157 7.49 15.21 15.98
C LEU A 157 8.89 14.69 15.59
N ALA A 158 9.93 15.46 15.81
CA ALA A 158 11.31 15.04 15.59
C ALA A 158 11.76 14.04 16.66
N GLU A 159 11.31 14.26 17.90
CA GLU A 159 11.56 13.38 19.04
C GLU A 159 10.30 13.32 19.90
N LYS A 160 9.96 12.12 20.39
CA LYS A 160 8.81 11.89 21.25
C LYS A 160 9.27 11.55 22.67
N PHE A 161 8.72 12.22 23.68
CA PHE A 161 9.03 11.95 25.09
C PHE A 161 7.96 11.11 25.77
N SER A 162 6.71 11.51 25.62
CA SER A 162 5.58 10.88 26.29
C SER A 162 4.31 11.04 25.47
N GLU A 163 3.36 10.17 25.74
CA GLU A 163 2.03 10.24 25.14
C GLU A 163 0.98 9.79 26.16
N LYS A 164 -0.15 10.49 26.16
CA LYS A 164 -1.30 10.15 26.95
C LYS A 164 -2.54 10.24 26.07
N ILE A 165 -2.92 9.12 25.48
CA ILE A 165 -4.05 9.00 24.55
C ILE A 165 -5.14 8.18 25.21
N HIS A 166 -6.37 8.63 25.05
CA HIS A 166 -7.58 7.96 25.49
C HIS A 166 -8.46 7.69 24.28
N TYR A 167 -9.00 6.50 24.22
CA TYR A 167 -9.94 6.07 23.17
C TYR A 167 -11.34 6.06 23.74
N LEU A 168 -12.12 7.09 23.41
CA LEU A 168 -13.48 7.28 23.93
C LEU A 168 -14.51 6.78 22.91
N ARG A 169 -15.66 6.35 23.39
CA ARG A 169 -16.80 5.93 22.55
C ARG A 169 -16.41 4.93 21.48
N GLN A 170 -15.57 3.96 21.83
CA GLN A 170 -15.18 2.91 20.88
C GLN A 170 -16.39 2.10 20.45
N GLN A 171 -16.66 2.08 19.15
CA GLN A 171 -17.71 1.29 18.55
C GLN A 171 -17.08 0.30 17.58
N LEU A 172 -17.20 -0.98 17.93
CA LEU A 172 -16.77 -2.08 17.10
C LEU A 172 -17.95 -2.66 16.34
N SER A 173 -17.77 -2.89 15.06
CA SER A 173 -18.75 -3.55 14.20
C SER A 173 -18.06 -4.43 13.17
N VAL A 174 -18.79 -5.42 12.65
CA VAL A 174 -18.39 -6.21 11.49
C VAL A 174 -19.22 -5.75 10.29
N VAL A 175 -18.55 -5.53 9.17
CA VAL A 175 -19.18 -5.14 7.90
C VAL A 175 -18.91 -6.21 6.87
N TYR A 176 -19.94 -6.83 6.33
CA TYR A 176 -19.86 -7.77 5.23
C TYR A 176 -19.82 -7.01 3.91
N PHE A 177 -18.72 -7.15 3.18
CA PHE A 177 -18.47 -6.40 1.95
C PHE A 177 -18.48 -7.33 0.73
N PRO A 178 -19.27 -6.99 -0.33
CA PRO A 178 -19.36 -7.82 -1.53
C PRO A 178 -18.13 -7.67 -2.42
N LEU A 179 -17.56 -8.81 -2.82
CA LEU A 179 -16.43 -8.89 -3.74
C LEU A 179 -16.72 -9.91 -4.84
N TRP A 180 -16.56 -9.53 -6.08
CA TRP A 180 -16.53 -10.46 -7.20
C TRP A 180 -15.14 -11.02 -7.37
N VAL A 181 -15.02 -12.34 -7.30
CA VAL A 181 -13.76 -13.07 -7.48
C VAL A 181 -13.81 -13.79 -8.81
N ALA A 182 -12.88 -13.47 -9.70
CA ALA A 182 -12.70 -14.16 -10.97
C ALA A 182 -11.37 -14.89 -10.98
N ARG A 183 -11.41 -16.21 -11.15
CA ARG A 183 -10.25 -17.06 -11.37
C ARG A 183 -10.11 -17.36 -12.85
N TYR A 184 -8.93 -17.15 -13.40
CA TYR A 184 -8.67 -17.39 -14.81
C TYR A 184 -7.36 -18.14 -15.02
N GLU A 185 -7.32 -18.89 -16.08
CA GLU A 185 -6.15 -19.64 -16.51
C GLU A 185 -5.46 -18.93 -17.68
N TYR A 186 -4.14 -18.85 -17.62
CA TYR A 186 -3.31 -18.39 -18.70
C TYR A 186 -2.07 -19.27 -18.83
N ARG A 187 -1.94 -19.98 -19.97
CA ARG A 187 -0.82 -20.89 -20.27
C ARG A 187 -0.56 -21.93 -19.18
N GLY A 188 -1.62 -22.54 -18.63
CA GLY A 188 -1.53 -23.56 -17.59
C GLY A 188 -1.25 -23.02 -16.17
N ARG A 189 -1.25 -21.70 -15.97
CA ARG A 189 -1.15 -21.07 -14.65
C ARG A 189 -2.45 -20.39 -14.27
N ASN A 190 -2.82 -20.53 -13.01
CA ASN A 190 -4.02 -19.92 -12.46
C ASN A 190 -3.71 -18.55 -11.85
N TYR A 191 -4.57 -17.60 -12.14
CA TYR A 191 -4.51 -16.22 -11.66
C TYR A 191 -5.88 -15.79 -11.15
N GLN A 192 -5.90 -14.70 -10.40
CA GLN A 192 -7.12 -14.19 -9.80
C GLN A 192 -7.23 -12.67 -9.93
N VAL A 193 -8.47 -12.22 -10.07
CA VAL A 193 -8.85 -10.79 -10.03
C VAL A 193 -10.02 -10.63 -9.08
N VAL A 194 -9.94 -9.63 -8.22
CA VAL A 194 -10.99 -9.27 -7.27
C VAL A 194 -11.53 -7.89 -7.62
N VAL A 195 -12.84 -7.82 -7.79
CA VAL A 195 -13.58 -6.63 -8.20
C VAL A 195 -14.55 -6.23 -7.09
N ASP A 196 -14.62 -4.96 -6.81
CA ASP A 196 -15.54 -4.37 -5.85
C ASP A 196 -16.99 -4.54 -6.30
N GLY A 197 -17.82 -5.17 -5.47
CA GLY A 197 -19.24 -5.38 -5.73
C GLY A 197 -20.09 -4.11 -5.63
N THR A 198 -19.52 -2.98 -5.22
CA THR A 198 -20.27 -1.71 -5.12
C THR A 198 -20.05 -0.78 -6.32
N ASN A 199 -18.90 -0.82 -6.98
CA ASN A 199 -18.51 0.17 -7.99
C ASN A 199 -17.76 -0.40 -9.21
N SER A 200 -17.67 -1.72 -9.34
CA SER A 200 -16.97 -2.45 -10.43
C SER A 200 -15.47 -2.14 -10.57
N LYS A 201 -14.81 -1.57 -9.56
CA LYS A 201 -13.37 -1.32 -9.61
C LYS A 201 -12.58 -2.57 -9.25
N VAL A 202 -11.48 -2.81 -9.94
CA VAL A 202 -10.55 -3.86 -9.58
C VAL A 202 -9.78 -3.43 -8.33
N LEU A 203 -9.96 -4.16 -7.23
CA LEU A 203 -9.27 -3.94 -5.97
C LEU A 203 -7.92 -4.64 -5.93
N TYR A 204 -7.90 -5.87 -6.41
CA TYR A 204 -6.72 -6.71 -6.44
C TYR A 204 -6.69 -7.55 -7.72
N GLY A 205 -5.51 -7.82 -8.24
CA GLY A 205 -5.38 -8.74 -9.36
C GLY A 205 -3.94 -9.13 -9.62
N LYS A 206 -3.75 -10.42 -9.87
CA LYS A 206 -2.50 -11.00 -10.36
C LYS A 206 -2.60 -11.22 -11.86
N ALA A 207 -1.54 -10.89 -12.59
CA ALA A 207 -1.46 -11.10 -14.03
C ALA A 207 -0.03 -11.48 -14.44
N PRO A 208 0.13 -12.27 -15.51
CA PRO A 208 1.44 -12.56 -16.07
C PRO A 208 2.10 -11.29 -16.62
N GLY A 209 3.38 -11.10 -16.31
CA GLY A 209 4.16 -9.95 -16.75
C GLY A 209 4.51 -10.01 -18.22
N ASN A 210 4.63 -8.84 -18.84
CA ASN A 210 5.06 -8.71 -20.24
C ASN A 210 6.59 -8.84 -20.36
N ILE A 211 7.06 -9.90 -20.96
CA ILE A 211 8.49 -10.18 -21.13
C ILE A 211 9.20 -9.10 -21.96
N PHE A 212 8.53 -8.56 -22.99
CA PHE A 212 9.09 -7.48 -23.81
C PHE A 212 9.25 -6.18 -23.03
N TYR A 213 8.25 -5.82 -22.24
CA TYR A 213 8.33 -4.65 -21.38
C TYR A 213 9.47 -4.77 -20.37
N ARG A 214 9.62 -5.96 -19.77
CA ARG A 214 10.71 -6.28 -18.83
C ARG A 214 12.07 -6.18 -19.51
N ALA A 215 12.22 -6.75 -20.69
CA ALA A 215 13.45 -6.69 -21.47
C ALA A 215 13.83 -5.25 -21.86
N ILE A 216 12.86 -4.44 -22.31
CA ILE A 216 13.08 -3.03 -22.61
C ILE A 216 13.53 -2.27 -21.35
N MET A 217 12.88 -2.48 -20.22
CA MET A 217 13.26 -1.83 -18.95
C MET A 217 14.66 -2.22 -18.50
N LEU A 218 15.08 -3.47 -18.74
CA LEU A 218 16.44 -3.92 -18.48
C LEU A 218 17.44 -3.19 -19.39
N ILE A 219 17.19 -3.18 -20.72
CA ILE A 219 18.07 -2.53 -21.71
C ILE A 219 18.21 -1.04 -21.40
N VAL A 220 17.09 -0.35 -21.16
CA VAL A 220 17.09 1.08 -20.82
C VAL A 220 17.83 1.32 -19.49
N GLY A 221 17.59 0.50 -18.48
CA GLY A 221 18.30 0.59 -17.20
C GLY A 221 19.80 0.40 -17.34
N MET A 222 20.23 -0.60 -18.13
CA MET A 222 21.65 -0.81 -18.43
C MET A 222 22.27 0.33 -19.24
N ALA A 223 21.56 0.83 -20.27
CA ALA A 223 22.05 1.93 -21.10
C ALA A 223 22.21 3.21 -20.27
N LEU A 224 21.18 3.62 -19.53
CA LEU A 224 21.23 4.83 -18.70
C LEU A 224 22.22 4.71 -17.55
N GLY A 225 22.26 3.55 -16.87
CA GLY A 225 23.18 3.32 -15.78
C GLY A 225 24.64 3.36 -16.24
N ASN A 226 24.98 2.68 -17.34
CA ASN A 226 26.34 2.73 -17.93
C ASN A 226 26.69 4.12 -18.45
N PHE A 227 25.74 4.80 -19.11
CA PHE A 227 25.96 6.17 -19.55
C PHE A 227 26.31 7.11 -18.39
N LEU A 228 25.60 6.98 -17.27
CA LEU A 228 25.86 7.78 -16.07
C LEU A 228 27.21 7.42 -15.43
N ILE A 229 27.55 6.14 -15.34
CA ILE A 229 28.83 5.68 -14.81
C ILE A 229 29.99 6.24 -15.64
N VAL A 230 29.96 6.04 -16.95
CA VAL A 230 31.08 6.43 -17.83
C VAL A 230 31.21 7.95 -17.93
N ASN A 231 30.13 8.63 -18.31
CA ASN A 231 30.21 10.09 -18.53
C ASN A 231 30.30 10.85 -17.20
N GLY A 232 29.63 10.38 -16.14
CA GLY A 232 29.68 11.00 -14.82
C GLY A 232 31.08 10.92 -14.20
N THR A 233 31.77 9.77 -14.34
CA THR A 233 33.16 9.63 -13.87
C THR A 233 34.15 10.43 -14.70
N ILE A 234 33.98 10.50 -16.04
CA ILE A 234 34.85 11.32 -16.91
C ILE A 234 34.68 12.81 -16.56
N ILE A 235 33.45 13.30 -16.49
CA ILE A 235 33.16 14.71 -16.15
C ILE A 235 33.67 15.04 -14.74
N GLY A 236 33.40 14.17 -13.78
CA GLY A 236 33.91 14.30 -12.41
C GLY A 236 35.43 14.33 -12.38
N GLY A 237 36.11 13.44 -13.12
CA GLY A 237 37.57 13.41 -13.22
C GLY A 237 38.16 14.67 -13.88
N LEU A 238 37.52 15.24 -14.90
CA LEU A 238 37.95 16.49 -15.54
C LEU A 238 37.79 17.72 -14.63
N ILE A 239 36.73 17.77 -13.83
CA ILE A 239 36.46 18.91 -12.94
C ILE A 239 37.30 18.84 -11.69
N PHE A 240 37.47 17.66 -11.09
CA PHE A 240 38.07 17.47 -9.76
C PHE A 240 39.39 16.75 -9.76
N GLY A 241 39.86 16.21 -10.90
CA GLY A 241 41.10 15.45 -10.99
C GLY A 241 42.37 16.27 -10.70
N ASN A 242 42.24 17.58 -10.59
CA ASN A 242 43.36 18.50 -10.26
C ASN A 242 43.22 19.17 -8.88
N SER A 243 42.20 18.81 -8.09
CA SER A 243 42.03 19.31 -6.74
C SER A 243 42.65 18.32 -5.75
N SER A 244 43.57 18.80 -4.92
CA SER A 244 44.26 18.02 -3.87
C SER A 244 43.37 17.74 -2.65
N ASP A 245 42.12 18.16 -2.68
CA ASP A 245 41.17 18.00 -1.56
C ASP A 245 40.46 16.63 -1.62
N SER A 246 40.42 15.96 -0.47
CA SER A 246 39.74 14.66 -0.28
C SER A 246 38.26 14.69 -0.55
N ASP A 247 37.63 15.88 -0.55
CA ASP A 247 36.20 16.05 -0.79
C ASP A 247 35.81 15.86 -2.27
N GLY A 248 36.75 15.99 -3.21
CA GLY A 248 36.55 15.73 -4.64
C GLY A 248 36.31 14.25 -4.98
N VAL A 249 36.82 13.33 -4.17
CA VAL A 249 36.67 11.87 -4.41
C VAL A 249 35.21 11.41 -4.27
N TRP A 250 34.43 12.02 -3.37
CA TRP A 250 33.02 11.71 -3.20
C TRP A 250 32.15 12.07 -4.41
N LEU A 251 32.50 13.13 -5.11
CA LEU A 251 31.81 13.54 -6.34
C LEU A 251 32.05 12.59 -7.52
N LEU A 252 33.19 11.85 -7.52
CA LEU A 252 33.45 10.77 -8.47
C LEU A 252 32.65 9.51 -8.12
N ALA A 253 32.48 9.21 -6.85
CA ALA A 253 31.73 8.03 -6.40
C ALA A 253 30.21 8.14 -6.65
N LEU A 254 29.65 9.35 -6.60
CA LEU A 254 28.22 9.59 -6.72
C LEU A 254 27.60 9.08 -8.02
N PRO A 255 28.09 9.42 -9.24
CA PRO A 255 27.56 8.89 -10.50
C PRO A 255 27.74 7.38 -10.63
N LEU A 256 28.80 6.81 -10.04
CA LEU A 256 29.03 5.37 -10.01
C LEU A 256 27.96 4.67 -9.16
N VAL A 257 27.70 5.15 -7.94
CA VAL A 257 26.68 4.57 -7.04
C VAL A 257 25.28 4.68 -7.65
N ILE A 258 24.93 5.84 -8.19
CA ILE A 258 23.61 6.04 -8.84
C ILE A 258 23.49 5.15 -10.08
N GLY A 259 24.51 5.10 -10.92
CA GLY A 259 24.49 4.30 -12.13
C GLY A 259 24.39 2.80 -11.86
N VAL A 260 25.13 2.28 -10.89
CA VAL A 260 25.00 0.89 -10.42
C VAL A 260 23.59 0.64 -9.85
N GLY A 261 23.04 1.58 -9.08
CA GLY A 261 21.67 1.51 -8.56
C GLY A 261 20.61 1.40 -9.67
N ILE A 262 20.75 2.17 -10.75
CA ILE A 262 19.85 2.11 -11.92
C ILE A 262 19.95 0.76 -12.62
N VAL A 263 21.17 0.24 -12.85
CA VAL A 263 21.39 -1.09 -13.46
C VAL A 263 20.77 -2.18 -12.59
N ALA A 264 21.03 -2.15 -11.28
CA ALA A 264 20.49 -3.12 -10.32
C ALA A 264 18.96 -3.07 -10.27
N ALA A 265 18.35 -1.89 -10.28
CA ALA A 265 16.90 -1.72 -10.33
C ALA A 265 16.29 -2.26 -11.63
N GLY A 266 16.95 -2.03 -12.78
CA GLY A 266 16.55 -2.60 -14.07
C GLY A 266 16.59 -4.14 -14.05
N TYR A 267 17.67 -4.71 -13.53
CA TYR A 267 17.81 -6.16 -13.39
C TYR A 267 16.81 -6.77 -12.41
N ALA A 268 16.59 -6.15 -11.27
CA ALA A 268 15.60 -6.61 -10.29
C ALA A 268 14.18 -6.63 -10.89
N ARG A 269 13.80 -5.56 -11.63
CA ARG A 269 12.52 -5.53 -12.35
C ARG A 269 12.39 -6.61 -13.42
N PHE A 270 13.46 -6.92 -14.12
CA PHE A 270 13.48 -8.01 -15.09
C PHE A 270 13.26 -9.36 -14.41
N ARG A 271 13.99 -9.63 -13.33
CA ARG A 271 13.98 -10.91 -12.63
C ARG A 271 12.65 -11.16 -11.89
N HIS A 272 12.13 -10.17 -11.16
CA HIS A 272 10.95 -10.33 -10.30
C HIS A 272 9.63 -9.92 -10.97
N GLY A 273 9.65 -9.45 -12.22
CA GLY A 273 8.45 -9.01 -12.94
C GLY A 273 7.67 -10.13 -13.67
N GLU A 274 7.84 -11.41 -13.30
CA GLU A 274 7.09 -12.51 -13.93
C GLU A 274 5.59 -12.41 -13.66
N GLU A 275 5.23 -12.00 -12.47
CA GLU A 275 3.85 -11.73 -12.08
C GLU A 275 3.70 -10.25 -11.72
N VAL A 276 2.62 -9.66 -12.20
CA VAL A 276 2.26 -8.29 -11.90
C VAL A 276 1.08 -8.30 -10.97
N GLU A 277 1.32 -7.86 -9.74
CA GLU A 277 0.25 -7.57 -8.79
C GLU A 277 -0.23 -6.12 -8.95
N THR A 278 -1.52 -5.97 -9.07
CA THR A 278 -2.17 -4.66 -9.07
C THR A 278 -3.03 -4.57 -7.82
N ILE A 279 -2.68 -3.64 -6.94
CA ILE A 279 -3.43 -3.31 -5.73
C ILE A 279 -3.95 -1.88 -5.92
N GLN A 280 -5.20 -1.64 -5.58
CA GLN A 280 -5.76 -0.28 -5.68
C GLN A 280 -4.95 0.71 -4.84
N ALA A 281 -4.80 1.95 -5.32
CA ALA A 281 -3.93 2.95 -4.69
C ALA A 281 -4.30 3.27 -3.22
N SER A 282 -5.57 3.14 -2.85
CA SER A 282 -6.04 3.28 -1.46
C SER A 282 -5.52 2.15 -0.56
N ALA A 283 -5.56 0.90 -1.04
CA ALA A 283 -5.02 -0.26 -0.34
C ALA A 283 -3.49 -0.25 -0.31
N LYS A 284 -2.85 0.23 -1.39
CA LYS A 284 -1.39 0.40 -1.45
C LYS A 284 -0.87 1.44 -0.45
N LYS A 285 -1.60 2.53 -0.26
CA LYS A 285 -1.24 3.56 0.74
C LYS A 285 -1.38 3.04 2.18
N ALA A 286 -2.34 2.15 2.42
CA ALA A 286 -2.53 1.48 3.70
C ALA A 286 -1.44 0.42 3.96
N ALA A 287 -1.11 -0.43 2.97
CA ALA A 287 -0.06 -1.43 3.05
C ALA A 287 1.34 -0.81 3.23
N LEU A 288 1.64 0.33 2.57
CA LEU A 288 2.90 1.07 2.76
C LEU A 288 2.99 1.74 4.15
N ALA A 289 1.86 1.98 4.82
CA ALA A 289 1.86 2.50 6.18
C ALA A 289 2.19 1.41 7.22
N ASP A 290 1.82 0.16 6.92
CA ASP A 290 2.07 -1.01 7.78
C ASP A 290 3.49 -1.57 7.60
N ASP A 291 4.06 -1.49 6.39
CA ASP A 291 5.40 -1.99 6.03
C ASP A 291 6.56 -1.05 6.48
N SER A 292 6.26 0.03 7.17
CA SER A 292 7.32 0.86 7.79
C SER A 292 8.04 0.16 8.96
N GLY A 293 7.67 -1.07 9.28
CA GLY A 293 8.35 -1.98 10.21
C GLY A 293 9.19 -3.09 9.56
N GLY A 294 9.17 -3.24 8.23
CA GLY A 294 9.87 -4.31 7.52
C GLY A 294 10.43 -3.86 6.16
N SER A 295 11.72 -3.92 6.03
CA SER A 295 12.59 -3.52 4.92
C SER A 295 12.09 -3.91 3.52
N GLY A 296 11.39 -3.01 2.84
CA GLY A 296 11.19 -3.08 1.39
C GLY A 296 12.48 -2.68 0.66
N LEU A 297 12.98 -3.53 -0.23
CA LEU A 297 14.25 -3.36 -0.99
C LEU A 297 14.39 -2.03 -1.75
N LEU A 298 13.32 -1.25 -1.94
CA LEU A 298 13.33 0.08 -2.58
C LEU A 298 13.46 1.22 -1.58
N SER A 299 12.97 1.06 -0.34
CA SER A 299 13.21 2.02 0.75
C SER A 299 14.64 1.88 1.26
N GLY A 300 15.19 0.67 1.31
CA GLY A 300 16.58 0.42 1.65
C GLY A 300 17.58 1.11 0.72
N GLY A 301 17.31 1.19 -0.58
CA GLY A 301 18.16 1.93 -1.53
C GLY A 301 18.12 3.45 -1.32
N LEU A 302 16.94 4.00 -1.03
CA LEU A 302 16.78 5.43 -0.75
C LEU A 302 17.26 5.81 0.66
N GLU A 303 17.10 4.94 1.65
CA GLU A 303 17.67 5.14 3.00
C GLU A 303 19.19 4.96 3.02
N LEU A 304 19.73 4.04 2.23
CA LEU A 304 21.18 3.90 2.08
C LEU A 304 21.79 5.18 1.45
N VAL A 305 21.14 5.77 0.46
CA VAL A 305 21.57 7.05 -0.13
C VAL A 305 21.39 8.20 0.86
N LYS A 306 20.32 8.23 1.67
CA LYS A 306 20.13 9.20 2.75
C LYS A 306 21.13 9.01 3.91
N GLY A 307 21.43 7.77 4.26
CA GLY A 307 22.37 7.44 5.34
C GLY A 307 23.85 7.70 4.98
N ILE A 308 24.18 7.61 3.68
CA ILE A 308 25.54 7.85 3.19
C ILE A 308 25.81 9.33 2.87
N SER A 309 24.77 10.08 2.45
CA SER A 309 24.98 11.45 1.96
C SER A 309 24.78 12.54 3.02
N GLY A 310 24.03 12.29 4.09
CA GLY A 310 23.69 13.34 5.07
C GLY A 310 23.08 14.61 4.46
N VAL A 311 22.77 14.58 3.14
CA VAL A 311 22.35 15.73 2.35
C VAL A 311 20.87 15.62 2.06
N ASP A 312 20.11 16.55 2.56
CA ASP A 312 18.68 16.68 2.27
C ASP A 312 18.49 17.16 0.82
N VAL A 313 17.50 16.61 0.12
CA VAL A 313 17.20 16.94 -1.29
C VAL A 313 16.87 18.44 -1.47
N GLU A 314 16.45 19.12 -0.41
CA GLU A 314 16.26 20.59 -0.40
C GLU A 314 17.55 21.38 -0.54
N ASP A 315 18.68 20.87 -0.06
CA ASP A 315 19.98 21.55 -0.18
C ASP A 315 20.55 21.46 -1.62
N LEU A 316 20.23 20.43 -2.36
CA LEU A 316 20.63 20.30 -3.77
C LEU A 316 19.95 21.35 -4.66
N SER A 317 18.73 21.78 -4.33
CA SER A 317 18.02 22.83 -5.07
C SER A 317 18.61 24.21 -4.84
N LYS A 318 19.21 24.45 -3.69
CA LYS A 318 19.91 25.71 -3.35
C LYS A 318 21.29 25.80 -4.00
N LEU A 319 21.98 24.66 -4.16
CA LEU A 319 23.28 24.59 -4.83
C LEU A 319 23.19 24.73 -6.36
N ALA A 320 22.04 24.36 -6.95
CA ALA A 320 21.82 24.47 -8.40
C ALA A 320 21.45 25.88 -8.91
N GLY A 321 21.30 26.88 -8.03
CA GLY A 321 21.11 28.29 -8.41
C GLY A 321 19.85 28.58 -9.22
N LEU A 322 18.85 27.73 -9.14
CA LEU A 322 17.55 27.94 -9.80
C LEU A 322 16.62 28.70 -8.84
N LYS A 323 16.46 29.97 -9.13
CA LYS A 323 15.42 30.84 -8.59
C LYS A 323 14.06 30.49 -9.17
#